data_c0eec4e5a63933cf4557d8ca886f7780
#
_entry.id   c0eec4e5a63933cf4557d8ca886f7780
#
_cell.length_a   1.000
_cell.length_b   1.000
_cell.length_c   1.000
_cell.angle_alpha   90.00
_cell.angle_beta   90.00
_cell.angle_gamma   90.00
#
_symmetry.space_group_name_H-M   'P 1'
#
loop_
_entity.id
_entity.type
_entity.pdbx_description
1 polymer ?
#
loop_
_entity_poly.entity_id
_entity_poly.type
_entity_poly.pdbx_seq_one_letter_code
_entity_poly.pdbx_strand_id
1 'polypeptide(L)'
;MPQMTPSQARVIDPVLSAVAQGYKNADLVGSALFPYVPVDQRGGKIVSFGKEDFYLYAGARAPGATTKRVVFGYSAGSYALTQFSLEGVVPWELQQESQAVPGIDQASVAVTRVLRIVALNLEKAQADLATTAGNYAASNKNTALTGTSLWSDASASDPIGDIETGREAIRAQTGRYPNTLILSAKSM
;
A
#
# COMPACT_ATOMS: atom_id res chain seq x y z
N MET A 1 42.55 19.88 0.25
CA MET A 1 41.58 19.67 1.34
C MET A 1 41.38 18.18 1.48
N PRO A 2 41.47 17.58 2.65
CA PRO A 2 41.17 16.15 2.81
C PRO A 2 39.71 15.94 2.49
N GLN A 3 39.42 15.01 1.55
CA GLN A 3 38.05 14.63 1.24
C GLN A 3 37.51 13.80 2.40
N MET A 4 36.34 14.16 2.91
CA MET A 4 35.62 13.36 3.90
C MET A 4 35.23 12.02 3.27
N THR A 5 35.50 10.95 3.99
CA THR A 5 35.02 9.62 3.59
C THR A 5 33.49 9.54 3.74
N PRO A 6 32.77 8.70 2.96
CA PRO A 6 31.32 8.54 3.10
C PRO A 6 30.87 8.18 4.52
N SER A 7 31.71 7.48 5.28
CA SER A 7 31.45 7.16 6.69
C SER A 7 31.56 8.36 7.63
N GLN A 8 32.42 9.32 7.31
CA GLN A 8 32.57 10.57 8.08
C GLN A 8 31.47 11.59 7.74
N ALA A 9 30.92 11.53 6.52
CA ALA A 9 29.80 12.36 6.12
C ALA A 9 28.45 11.85 6.70
N ARG A 10 28.42 10.64 7.24
CA ARG A 10 27.23 10.01 7.77
C ARG A 10 27.14 10.21 9.29
N VAL A 11 26.87 11.45 9.71
CA VAL A 11 26.53 11.72 11.11
C VAL A 11 25.10 11.24 11.33
N ILE A 12 24.95 10.09 12.01
CA ILE A 12 23.64 9.58 12.43
C ILE A 12 23.46 9.99 13.88
N ASP A 13 22.50 10.87 14.12
CA ASP A 13 22.06 11.20 15.48
C ASP A 13 21.18 10.04 16.00
N PRO A 14 21.56 9.35 17.08
CA PRO A 14 20.81 8.22 17.60
C PRO A 14 19.44 8.64 18.16
N VAL A 15 19.31 9.85 18.69
CA VAL A 15 18.05 10.37 19.24
C VAL A 15 17.06 10.63 18.12
N LEU A 16 17.49 11.36 17.07
CA LEU A 16 16.64 11.62 15.89
C LEU A 16 16.29 10.34 15.14
N SER A 17 17.20 9.38 15.10
CA SER A 17 16.93 8.07 14.52
C SER A 17 15.86 7.30 15.30
N ALA A 18 15.88 7.36 16.64
CA ALA A 18 14.86 6.74 17.48
C ALA A 18 13.48 7.43 17.30
N VAL A 19 13.43 8.75 17.20
CA VAL A 19 12.20 9.50 16.88
C VAL A 19 11.65 9.08 15.52
N ALA A 20 12.52 8.94 14.51
CA ALA A 20 12.11 8.52 13.17
C ALA A 20 11.54 7.10 13.16
N GLN A 21 12.14 6.16 13.87
CA GLN A 21 11.68 4.78 13.96
C GLN A 21 10.37 4.64 14.75
N GLY A 22 10.14 5.52 15.72
CA GLY A 22 8.93 5.53 16.54
C GLY A 22 7.73 6.20 15.87
N TYR A 23 7.91 6.89 14.75
CA TYR A 23 6.83 7.60 14.09
C TYR A 23 5.83 6.65 13.45
N LYS A 24 4.56 6.76 13.84
CA LYS A 24 3.41 6.09 13.21
C LYS A 24 2.24 7.06 13.12
N ASN A 25 1.57 7.06 11.98
CA ASN A 25 0.32 7.79 11.81
C ASN A 25 -0.83 6.78 11.66
N ALA A 26 -1.74 6.78 12.63
CA ALA A 26 -2.88 5.86 12.67
C ALA A 26 -3.96 6.20 11.63
N ASP A 27 -3.95 7.41 11.09
CA ASP A 27 -4.97 7.88 10.13
C ASP A 27 -4.72 7.34 8.71
N LEU A 28 -3.54 6.74 8.46
CA LEU A 28 -3.18 6.21 7.14
C LEU A 28 -3.66 4.77 7.00
N VAL A 29 -4.44 4.51 5.97
CA VAL A 29 -5.10 3.21 5.73
C VAL A 29 -4.50 2.42 4.57
N GLY A 30 -3.63 3.02 3.77
CA GLY A 30 -3.06 2.41 2.58
C GLY A 30 -2.30 1.11 2.85
N SER A 31 -1.68 0.98 4.03
CA SER A 31 -0.99 -0.25 4.45
C SER A 31 -1.93 -1.46 4.62
N ALA A 32 -3.24 -1.24 4.78
CA ALA A 32 -4.23 -2.31 4.85
C ALA A 32 -4.46 -2.96 3.46
N LEU A 33 -4.36 -2.16 2.38
CA LEU A 33 -4.46 -2.65 1.00
C LEU A 33 -3.12 -3.11 0.45
N PHE A 34 -2.05 -2.38 0.78
CA PHE A 34 -0.71 -2.58 0.26
C PHE A 34 0.26 -2.91 1.39
N PRO A 35 0.32 -4.18 1.84
CA PRO A 35 1.20 -4.58 2.92
C PRO A 35 2.67 -4.43 2.50
N TYR A 36 3.51 -4.05 3.46
CA TYR A 36 4.94 -3.94 3.24
C TYR A 36 5.58 -5.31 3.01
N VAL A 37 6.34 -5.42 1.92
CA VAL A 37 7.12 -6.63 1.58
C VAL A 37 8.59 -6.25 1.46
N PRO A 38 9.47 -6.76 2.33
CA PRO A 38 10.90 -6.51 2.22
C PRO A 38 11.47 -7.25 1.01
N VAL A 39 12.34 -6.59 0.25
CA VAL A 39 13.08 -7.17 -0.89
C VAL A 39 14.55 -6.78 -0.81
N ASP A 40 15.43 -7.71 -1.19
CA ASP A 40 16.89 -7.52 -1.12
C ASP A 40 17.44 -6.74 -2.32
N GLN A 41 16.74 -6.79 -3.46
CA GLN A 41 17.19 -6.17 -4.71
C GLN A 41 16.27 -5.03 -5.12
N ARG A 42 16.83 -3.98 -5.75
CA ARG A 42 16.07 -2.83 -6.27
C ARG A 42 15.15 -3.15 -7.43
N GLY A 43 15.35 -4.24 -8.11
CA GLY A 43 14.53 -4.70 -9.21
C GLY A 43 14.60 -6.21 -9.34
N GLY A 44 13.49 -6.80 -9.76
CA GLY A 44 13.41 -8.25 -9.87
C GLY A 44 12.11 -8.70 -10.51
N LYS A 45 11.90 -10.00 -10.47
CA LYS A 45 10.66 -10.62 -10.93
C LYS A 45 9.86 -11.13 -9.75
N ILE A 46 8.55 -10.90 -9.80
CA ILE A 46 7.57 -11.44 -8.86
C ILE A 46 6.81 -12.55 -9.60
N VAL A 47 6.77 -13.72 -8.99
CA VAL A 47 5.96 -14.83 -9.50
C VAL A 47 4.50 -14.56 -9.14
N SER A 48 3.64 -14.58 -10.16
CA SER A 48 2.19 -14.46 -9.99
C SER A 48 1.53 -15.78 -10.36
N PHE A 49 0.69 -16.28 -9.48
CA PHE A 49 -0.12 -17.46 -9.68
C PHE A 49 -1.46 -17.07 -10.30
N GLY A 50 -1.92 -17.86 -11.26
CA GLY A 50 -3.21 -17.63 -11.91
C GLY A 50 -4.38 -18.22 -11.13
N LYS A 51 -5.59 -17.94 -11.61
CA LYS A 51 -6.84 -18.51 -11.04
C LYS A 51 -6.93 -20.03 -11.16
N GLU A 52 -6.08 -20.64 -11.96
CA GLU A 52 -6.02 -22.10 -12.17
C GLU A 52 -5.70 -22.85 -10.89
N ASP A 53 -5.02 -22.21 -9.93
CA ASP A 53 -4.72 -22.80 -8.61
C ASP A 53 -5.96 -22.99 -7.73
N PHE A 54 -7.06 -22.33 -8.10
CA PHE A 54 -8.34 -22.39 -7.37
C PHE A 54 -9.40 -23.27 -8.07
N TYR A 55 -9.06 -23.90 -9.18
CA TYR A 55 -9.99 -24.78 -9.90
C TYR A 55 -10.11 -26.14 -9.25
N LEU A 56 -11.32 -26.67 -9.29
CA LEU A 56 -11.58 -28.06 -8.93
C LEU A 56 -11.17 -28.98 -10.09
N TYR A 57 -10.18 -29.81 -9.84
CA TYR A 57 -9.76 -30.83 -10.80
C TYR A 57 -10.37 -32.21 -10.43
N ALA A 58 -11.08 -32.81 -11.35
CA ALA A 58 -11.63 -34.14 -11.15
C ALA A 58 -10.50 -35.19 -11.11
N GLY A 59 -10.20 -35.70 -9.91
CA GLY A 59 -9.12 -36.67 -9.66
C GLY A 59 -9.59 -38.14 -9.76
N ALA A 60 -10.88 -38.42 -9.98
CA ALA A 60 -11.39 -39.79 -10.08
C ALA A 60 -10.75 -40.52 -11.27
N ARG A 61 -10.30 -41.76 -11.01
CA ARG A 61 -9.60 -42.63 -11.97
C ARG A 61 -10.13 -44.03 -11.85
N ALA A 62 -10.42 -44.69 -12.99
CA ALA A 62 -10.71 -46.11 -13.01
C ALA A 62 -9.45 -46.95 -12.73
N PRO A 63 -9.57 -48.14 -12.15
CA PRO A 63 -8.45 -49.06 -11.99
C PRO A 63 -7.75 -49.33 -13.32
N GLY A 64 -6.43 -49.18 -13.35
CA GLY A 64 -5.62 -49.39 -14.57
C GLY A 64 -5.53 -48.18 -15.53
N ALA A 65 -6.31 -47.10 -15.34
CA ALA A 65 -6.22 -45.94 -16.17
C ALA A 65 -4.98 -45.07 -15.80
N THR A 66 -4.49 -44.26 -16.75
CA THR A 66 -3.39 -43.30 -16.51
C THR A 66 -3.79 -42.18 -15.55
N THR A 67 -2.87 -41.78 -14.70
CA THR A 67 -3.10 -40.64 -13.79
C THR A 67 -3.17 -39.33 -14.58
N LYS A 68 -4.17 -38.50 -14.30
CA LYS A 68 -4.32 -37.16 -14.87
C LYS A 68 -3.20 -36.30 -14.36
N ARG A 69 -2.53 -35.55 -15.24
CA ARG A 69 -1.53 -34.56 -14.90
C ARG A 69 -2.16 -33.18 -14.89
N VAL A 70 -1.89 -32.43 -13.84
CA VAL A 70 -2.21 -31.00 -13.77
C VAL A 70 -0.89 -30.26 -13.85
N VAL A 71 -0.80 -29.28 -14.73
CA VAL A 71 0.35 -28.41 -14.87
C VAL A 71 -0.07 -27.03 -14.38
N PHE A 72 0.58 -26.55 -13.34
CA PHE A 72 0.36 -25.22 -12.82
C PHE A 72 1.28 -24.24 -13.55
N GLY A 73 0.67 -23.26 -14.19
CA GLY A 73 1.39 -22.15 -14.81
C GLY A 73 1.66 -21.04 -13.80
N TYR A 74 2.75 -20.34 -13.98
CA TYR A 74 3.01 -19.08 -13.27
C TYR A 74 3.41 -18.01 -14.28
N SER A 75 3.01 -16.79 -14.02
CA SER A 75 3.47 -15.63 -14.77
C SER A 75 4.49 -14.85 -13.94
N ALA A 76 5.35 -14.10 -14.60
CA ALA A 76 6.34 -13.27 -13.93
C ALA A 76 6.05 -11.79 -14.21
N GLY A 77 5.73 -11.06 -13.15
CA GLY A 77 5.74 -9.59 -13.15
C GLY A 77 7.15 -9.07 -12.88
N SER A 78 7.46 -7.86 -13.30
CA SER A 78 8.68 -7.16 -12.91
C SER A 78 8.37 -6.05 -11.92
N TYR A 79 9.26 -5.83 -10.96
CA TYR A 79 9.20 -4.67 -10.09
C TYR A 79 10.50 -3.88 -10.16
N ALA A 80 10.39 -2.57 -9.94
CA ALA A 80 11.52 -1.66 -9.79
C ALA A 80 11.22 -0.71 -8.64
N LEU A 81 12.17 -0.58 -7.70
CA LEU A 81 12.04 0.31 -6.57
C LEU A 81 12.55 1.71 -6.91
N THR A 82 11.76 2.71 -6.58
CA THR A 82 12.15 4.12 -6.65
C THR A 82 12.50 4.60 -5.25
N GLN A 83 13.65 5.29 -5.11
CA GLN A 83 14.05 5.88 -3.86
C GLN A 83 13.48 7.29 -3.74
N PHE A 84 12.94 7.58 -2.58
CA PHE A 84 12.49 8.92 -2.21
C PHE A 84 13.32 9.41 -1.01
N SER A 85 13.73 10.66 -1.05
CA SER A 85 14.40 11.33 0.06
C SER A 85 13.85 12.74 0.20
N LEU A 86 13.74 13.19 1.44
CA LEU A 86 13.33 14.54 1.77
C LEU A 86 14.15 15.01 2.95
N GLU A 87 14.66 16.24 2.88
CA GLU A 87 15.45 16.85 3.90
C GLU A 87 14.68 17.97 4.60
N GLY A 88 14.74 18.00 5.93
CA GLY A 88 14.22 19.11 6.74
C GLY A 88 15.36 19.93 7.27
N VAL A 89 15.41 21.21 6.91
CA VAL A 89 16.43 22.16 7.38
C VAL A 89 15.90 22.93 8.58
N VAL A 90 16.68 22.95 9.66
CA VAL A 90 16.45 23.80 10.83
C VAL A 90 17.57 24.84 10.88
N PRO A 91 17.28 26.15 10.71
CA PRO A 91 18.27 27.19 10.86
C PRO A 91 18.92 27.17 12.25
N TRP A 92 20.23 27.46 12.30
CA TRP A 92 20.99 27.42 13.54
C TRP A 92 20.41 28.35 14.61
N GLU A 93 19.95 29.52 14.21
CA GLU A 93 19.35 30.52 15.08
C GLU A 93 18.12 29.98 15.80
N LEU A 94 17.24 29.31 15.07
CA LEU A 94 16.03 28.69 15.64
C LEU A 94 16.37 27.52 16.56
N GLN A 95 17.41 26.75 16.25
CA GLN A 95 17.88 25.68 17.12
C GLN A 95 18.45 26.23 18.43
N GLN A 96 19.21 27.34 18.38
CA GLN A 96 19.76 28.00 19.55
C GLN A 96 18.65 28.62 20.41
N GLU A 97 17.67 29.27 19.82
CA GLU A 97 16.51 29.83 20.53
C GLU A 97 15.68 28.70 21.20
N SER A 98 15.49 27.59 20.56
CA SER A 98 14.72 26.47 21.13
C SER A 98 15.41 25.83 22.34
N GLN A 99 16.74 25.87 22.40
CA GLN A 99 17.49 25.36 23.56
C GLN A 99 17.24 26.20 24.83
N ALA A 100 16.84 27.45 24.66
CA ALA A 100 16.48 28.31 25.78
C ALA A 100 15.09 28.02 26.38
N VAL A 101 14.25 27.24 25.64
CA VAL A 101 12.90 26.91 26.08
C VAL A 101 12.82 25.40 26.39
N PRO A 102 12.63 25.02 27.66
CA PRO A 102 12.54 23.62 28.05
C PRO A 102 11.40 22.89 27.30
N GLY A 103 11.70 21.73 26.71
CA GLY A 103 10.70 20.85 26.11
C GLY A 103 10.45 21.07 24.61
N ILE A 104 11.12 22.02 23.94
CA ILE A 104 11.01 22.22 22.51
C ILE A 104 12.33 21.84 21.82
N ASP A 105 12.30 20.72 21.08
CA ASP A 105 13.41 20.31 20.23
C ASP A 105 13.01 20.46 18.76
N GLN A 106 13.53 21.50 18.11
CA GLN A 106 13.24 21.82 16.70
C GLN A 106 13.74 20.74 15.75
N ALA A 107 14.81 20.02 16.09
CA ALA A 107 15.33 18.94 15.26
C ALA A 107 14.35 17.75 15.23
N SER A 108 13.85 17.33 16.39
CA SER A 108 12.82 16.27 16.48
C SER A 108 11.51 16.67 15.79
N VAL A 109 11.10 17.93 15.92
CA VAL A 109 9.93 18.46 15.21
C VAL A 109 10.13 18.43 13.70
N ALA A 110 11.31 18.81 13.19
CA ALA A 110 11.62 18.78 11.77
C ALA A 110 11.59 17.34 11.23
N VAL A 111 12.19 16.37 11.93
CA VAL A 111 12.15 14.96 11.57
C VAL A 111 10.71 14.46 11.48
N THR A 112 9.90 14.73 12.49
CA THR A 112 8.50 14.32 12.52
C THR A 112 7.70 14.91 11.36
N ARG A 113 7.92 16.19 11.03
CA ARG A 113 7.28 16.84 9.87
C ARG A 113 7.67 16.20 8.54
N VAL A 114 8.96 15.92 8.35
CA VAL A 114 9.46 15.26 7.14
C VAL A 114 8.86 13.86 7.00
N LEU A 115 8.83 13.08 8.07
CA LEU A 115 8.24 11.73 8.06
C LEU A 115 6.74 11.78 7.75
N ARG A 116 6.02 12.77 8.29
CA ARG A 116 4.61 12.97 7.97
C ARG A 116 4.39 13.24 6.49
N ILE A 117 5.23 14.08 5.88
CA ILE A 117 5.15 14.37 4.44
C ILE A 117 5.46 13.12 3.62
N VAL A 118 6.50 12.37 3.97
CA VAL A 118 6.86 11.13 3.27
C VAL A 118 5.74 10.08 3.37
N ALA A 119 5.18 9.91 4.56
CA ALA A 119 4.07 9.00 4.78
C ALA A 119 2.81 9.42 4.00
N LEU A 120 2.51 10.72 3.95
CA LEU A 120 1.39 11.25 3.16
C LEU A 120 1.59 11.05 1.65
N ASN A 121 2.81 11.23 1.15
CA ASN A 121 3.14 10.97 -0.25
C ASN A 121 2.96 9.49 -0.61
N LEU A 122 3.36 8.58 0.29
CA LEU A 122 3.13 7.16 0.11
C LEU A 122 1.64 6.83 0.10
N GLU A 123 0.88 7.35 1.05
CA GLU A 123 -0.58 7.15 1.12
C GLU A 123 -1.28 7.65 -0.14
N LYS A 124 -0.88 8.84 -0.62
CA LYS A 124 -1.42 9.37 -1.88
C LYS A 124 -1.12 8.45 -3.07
N ALA A 125 0.11 7.97 -3.19
CA ALA A 125 0.48 7.05 -4.27
C ALA A 125 -0.31 5.73 -4.21
N GLN A 126 -0.55 5.20 -3.00
CA GLN A 126 -1.36 4.02 -2.78
C GLN A 126 -2.84 4.28 -3.12
N ALA A 127 -3.39 5.42 -2.73
CA ALA A 127 -4.73 5.82 -3.07
C ALA A 127 -4.92 6.01 -4.59
N ASP A 128 -3.98 6.69 -5.25
CA ASP A 128 -3.99 6.87 -6.71
C ASP A 128 -3.95 5.50 -7.43
N LEU A 129 -3.14 4.56 -6.95
CA LEU A 129 -3.07 3.20 -7.49
C LEU A 129 -4.39 2.43 -7.29
N ALA A 130 -4.98 2.52 -6.09
CA ALA A 130 -6.21 1.84 -5.74
C ALA A 130 -7.44 2.39 -6.47
N THR A 131 -7.49 3.70 -6.72
CA THR A 131 -8.65 4.36 -7.35
C THR A 131 -8.56 4.42 -8.87
N THR A 132 -7.41 4.12 -9.47
CA THR A 132 -7.25 4.12 -10.93
C THR A 132 -7.92 2.91 -11.56
N ALA A 133 -9.06 3.12 -12.18
CA ALA A 133 -9.88 2.07 -12.80
C ALA A 133 -9.13 1.24 -13.86
N GLY A 134 -8.09 1.80 -14.50
CA GLY A 134 -7.24 1.10 -15.47
C GLY A 134 -6.43 -0.05 -14.89
N ASN A 135 -6.19 -0.06 -13.59
CA ASN A 135 -5.42 -1.11 -12.90
C ASN A 135 -6.23 -2.40 -12.66
N TYR A 136 -7.53 -2.37 -12.89
CA TYR A 136 -8.43 -3.50 -12.61
C TYR A 136 -9.04 -4.04 -13.89
N ALA A 137 -9.27 -5.35 -13.91
CA ALA A 137 -10.07 -5.99 -14.96
C ALA A 137 -11.50 -5.43 -14.99
N ALA A 138 -12.16 -5.50 -16.14
CA ALA A 138 -13.50 -4.95 -16.30
C ALA A 138 -14.53 -5.56 -15.32
N SER A 139 -14.34 -6.83 -14.95
CA SER A 139 -15.17 -7.55 -13.97
C SER A 139 -14.99 -7.09 -12.52
N ASN A 140 -13.90 -6.39 -12.20
CA ASN A 140 -13.55 -5.96 -10.84
C ASN A 140 -13.74 -4.46 -10.61
N LYS A 141 -14.39 -3.80 -11.53
CA LYS A 141 -14.75 -2.38 -11.41
C LYS A 141 -16.22 -2.20 -11.71
N ASN A 142 -16.87 -1.43 -10.89
CA ASN A 142 -18.25 -1.03 -11.15
C ASN A 142 -18.26 0.22 -12.05
N THR A 143 -19.37 0.42 -12.76
CA THR A 143 -19.63 1.67 -13.45
C THR A 143 -19.79 2.77 -12.40
N ALA A 144 -19.30 3.96 -12.70
CA ALA A 144 -19.49 5.10 -11.81
C ALA A 144 -20.98 5.32 -11.54
N LEU A 145 -21.36 5.36 -10.27
CA LEU A 145 -22.72 5.63 -9.85
C LEU A 145 -23.10 7.07 -10.26
N THR A 146 -24.31 7.25 -10.80
CA THR A 146 -24.81 8.55 -11.27
C THR A 146 -26.28 8.75 -10.90
N GLY A 147 -26.68 10.00 -10.74
CA GLY A 147 -28.08 10.34 -10.44
C GLY A 147 -28.54 9.72 -9.12
N THR A 148 -29.69 9.08 -9.12
CA THR A 148 -30.31 8.47 -7.94
C THR A 148 -29.65 7.19 -7.44
N SER A 149 -28.68 6.62 -8.20
CA SER A 149 -27.91 5.47 -7.74
C SER A 149 -26.74 5.85 -6.83
N LEU A 150 -26.46 7.14 -6.65
CA LEU A 150 -25.44 7.61 -5.69
C LEU A 150 -25.81 7.21 -4.27
N TRP A 151 -24.85 6.77 -3.48
CA TRP A 151 -25.10 6.38 -2.07
C TRP A 151 -25.57 7.53 -1.18
N SER A 152 -25.46 8.78 -1.66
CA SER A 152 -26.05 9.94 -1.00
C SER A 152 -27.56 10.09 -1.24
N ASP A 153 -28.15 9.33 -2.15
CA ASP A 153 -29.58 9.34 -2.42
C ASP A 153 -30.27 8.24 -1.61
N ALA A 154 -31.08 8.62 -0.63
CA ALA A 154 -31.77 7.68 0.26
C ALA A 154 -32.96 6.95 -0.42
N SER A 155 -33.37 7.35 -1.62
CA SER A 155 -34.60 6.84 -2.24
C SER A 155 -34.38 5.65 -3.17
N ALA A 156 -33.21 5.58 -3.84
CA ALA A 156 -32.95 4.58 -4.88
C ALA A 156 -31.53 3.98 -4.85
N SER A 157 -30.70 4.36 -3.88
CA SER A 157 -29.37 3.76 -3.72
C SER A 157 -29.45 2.41 -3.02
N ASP A 158 -28.57 1.48 -3.43
CA ASP A 158 -28.40 0.19 -2.77
C ASP A 158 -26.91 -0.08 -2.44
N PRO A 159 -26.37 0.59 -1.40
CA PRO A 159 -24.98 0.41 -1.01
C PRO A 159 -24.64 -1.04 -0.61
N ILE A 160 -25.59 -1.77 -0.04
CA ILE A 160 -25.38 -3.14 0.38
C ILE A 160 -25.24 -4.05 -0.82
N GLY A 161 -26.12 -3.94 -1.81
CA GLY A 161 -26.05 -4.70 -3.05
C GLY A 161 -24.79 -4.39 -3.86
N ASP A 162 -24.35 -3.15 -3.90
CA ASP A 162 -23.09 -2.74 -4.52
C ASP A 162 -21.87 -3.40 -3.86
N ILE A 163 -21.84 -3.43 -2.52
CA ILE A 163 -20.77 -4.10 -1.76
C ILE A 163 -20.81 -5.61 -1.99
N GLU A 164 -21.97 -6.24 -1.98
CA GLU A 164 -22.12 -7.67 -2.23
C GLU A 164 -21.68 -8.03 -3.65
N THR A 165 -22.02 -7.24 -4.64
CA THR A 165 -21.57 -7.40 -6.03
C THR A 165 -20.05 -7.35 -6.11
N GLY A 166 -19.41 -6.40 -5.45
CA GLY A 166 -17.95 -6.29 -5.36
C GLY A 166 -17.31 -7.51 -4.68
N ARG A 167 -17.91 -7.99 -3.59
CA ARG A 167 -17.44 -9.19 -2.88
C ARG A 167 -17.49 -10.45 -3.76
N GLU A 168 -18.59 -10.63 -4.49
CA GLU A 168 -18.75 -11.76 -5.40
C GLU A 168 -17.79 -11.69 -6.59
N ALA A 169 -17.53 -10.51 -7.14
CA ALA A 169 -16.56 -10.32 -8.21
C ALA A 169 -15.14 -10.75 -7.77
N ILE A 170 -14.73 -10.39 -6.56
CA ILE A 170 -13.44 -10.82 -5.98
C ILE A 170 -13.45 -12.33 -5.75
N ARG A 171 -14.50 -12.87 -5.14
CA ARG A 171 -14.63 -14.32 -4.91
C ARG A 171 -14.55 -15.14 -6.19
N ALA A 172 -15.19 -14.69 -7.26
CA ALA A 172 -15.18 -15.37 -8.55
C ALA A 172 -13.77 -15.49 -9.16
N GLN A 173 -12.85 -14.58 -8.81
CA GLN A 173 -11.49 -14.58 -9.33
C GLN A 173 -10.46 -15.21 -8.40
N THR A 174 -10.64 -15.06 -7.10
CA THR A 174 -9.67 -15.49 -6.08
C THR A 174 -10.11 -16.73 -5.30
N GLY A 175 -11.35 -17.17 -5.46
CA GLY A 175 -11.95 -18.26 -4.69
C GLY A 175 -12.20 -17.91 -3.20
N ARG A 176 -11.94 -16.66 -2.78
CA ARG A 176 -12.08 -16.22 -1.39
C ARG A 176 -12.85 -14.91 -1.31
N TYR A 177 -13.61 -14.76 -0.23
CA TYR A 177 -14.24 -13.48 0.08
C TYR A 177 -13.22 -12.48 0.63
N PRO A 178 -13.30 -11.20 0.23
CA PRO A 178 -12.50 -10.15 0.85
C PRO A 178 -12.93 -9.94 2.30
N ASN A 179 -11.99 -9.55 3.14
CA ASN A 179 -12.18 -9.30 4.57
C ASN A 179 -12.03 -7.82 4.96
N THR A 180 -11.68 -6.98 4.00
CA THR A 180 -11.42 -5.56 4.25
C THR A 180 -12.18 -4.71 3.26
N LEU A 181 -12.88 -3.70 3.76
CA LEU A 181 -13.56 -2.68 2.99
C LEU A 181 -13.01 -1.31 3.38
N ILE A 182 -12.60 -0.52 2.39
CA ILE A 182 -12.15 0.85 2.60
C ILE A 182 -13.14 1.79 1.91
N LEU A 183 -13.69 2.69 2.69
CA LEU A 183 -14.62 3.72 2.24
C LEU A 183 -13.98 5.10 2.41
N SER A 184 -14.32 6.04 1.54
CA SER A 184 -13.95 7.44 1.75
C SER A 184 -14.85 8.07 2.82
N ALA A 185 -14.33 9.07 3.53
CA ALA A 185 -15.13 9.82 4.51
C ALA A 185 -16.38 10.49 3.89
N LYS A 186 -16.40 10.67 2.57
CA LYS A 186 -17.53 11.27 1.85
C LYS A 186 -18.63 10.25 1.53
N SER A 187 -18.33 8.95 1.60
CA SER A 187 -19.29 7.86 1.35
C SER A 187 -19.90 7.30 2.63
N MET A 188 -19.53 7.88 3.77
CA MET A 188 -20.17 7.69 5.06
C MET A 188 -21.15 8.83 5.31
#